data_d482d6452ececf396616d7690ff70c6c
#
_entry.id   d482d6452ececf396616d7690ff70c6c
#
_cell.length_a   1.000
_cell.length_b   1.000
_cell.length_c   1.000
_cell.angle_alpha   90.00
_cell.angle_beta   90.00
_cell.angle_gamma   90.00
#
_symmetry.space_group_name_H-M   'P 1'
#
loop_
_entity.id
_entity.type
_entity.pdbx_description
1 polymer ?
#
loop_
_entity_poly.entity_id
_entity_poly.type
_entity_poly.pdbx_seq_one_letter_code
_entity_poly.pdbx_strand_id
1 'polypeptide(L)'
;MTFTPAAAQTIADFLSDTGTRPDNYDLILTGDLGKVGTALLYEVLEKEYDIDIRACHNDTGLMMYYIDEQDVHAGGSGCACCGAVLCSKILNELNDGTLKNVFVVATGALLSTISPYQGLSIPSIAHGILISGGRDKDE
;
A
#
# COMPACT_ATOMS: atom_id res chain seq x y z
N MET A 1 10.68 9.40 -10.05
CA MET A 1 10.07 8.12 -10.41
C MET A 1 9.22 7.69 -9.23
N THR A 2 7.95 7.52 -9.42
CA THR A 2 7.03 7.28 -8.32
C THR A 2 6.38 5.91 -8.52
N PHE A 3 6.40 5.06 -7.50
CA PHE A 3 5.65 3.80 -7.43
C PHE A 3 4.14 4.04 -7.37
N THR A 4 3.75 5.26 -7.11
CA THR A 4 2.38 5.71 -6.90
C THR A 4 1.45 5.41 -8.07
N PRO A 5 1.80 5.66 -9.35
CA PRO A 5 0.91 5.30 -10.45
C PRO A 5 0.65 3.80 -10.55
N ALA A 6 1.66 2.96 -10.30
CA ALA A 6 1.48 1.51 -10.31
C ALA A 6 0.57 1.04 -9.15
N ALA A 7 0.72 1.63 -7.97
CA ALA A 7 -0.16 1.35 -6.84
C ALA A 7 -1.60 1.81 -7.10
N ALA A 8 -1.78 3.01 -7.67
CA ALA A 8 -3.09 3.54 -8.04
C ALA A 8 -3.81 2.64 -9.06
N GLN A 9 -3.10 2.23 -10.11
CA GLN A 9 -3.62 1.31 -11.12
C GLN A 9 -4.07 -0.01 -10.48
N THR A 10 -3.21 -0.63 -9.65
CA THR A 10 -3.51 -1.91 -9.00
C THR A 10 -4.73 -1.81 -8.08
N ILE A 11 -4.88 -0.71 -7.34
CA ILE A 11 -6.05 -0.48 -6.48
C ILE A 11 -7.30 -0.32 -7.33
N ALA A 12 -7.24 0.51 -8.37
CA ALA A 12 -8.38 0.76 -9.25
C ALA A 12 -8.84 -0.51 -9.98
N ASP A 13 -7.89 -1.28 -10.55
CA ASP A 13 -8.17 -2.54 -11.23
C ASP A 13 -8.79 -3.56 -10.26
N PHE A 14 -8.22 -3.70 -9.06
CA PHE A 14 -8.75 -4.61 -8.05
C PHE A 14 -10.19 -4.29 -7.65
N LEU A 15 -10.49 -3.02 -7.36
CA LEU A 15 -11.85 -2.60 -7.01
C LEU A 15 -12.84 -2.78 -8.17
N SER A 16 -12.40 -2.50 -9.40
CA SER A 16 -13.19 -2.70 -10.60
C SER A 16 -13.48 -4.17 -10.87
N ASP A 17 -12.44 -5.02 -10.83
CA ASP A 17 -12.53 -6.45 -11.15
C ASP A 17 -13.37 -7.21 -10.13
N THR A 18 -13.29 -6.81 -8.86
CA THR A 18 -14.09 -7.41 -7.79
C THR A 18 -15.47 -6.81 -7.65
N GLY A 19 -15.75 -5.69 -8.31
CA GLY A 19 -17.00 -4.95 -8.17
C GLY A 19 -17.22 -4.39 -6.76
N THR A 20 -16.12 -4.10 -6.04
CA THR A 20 -16.15 -3.64 -4.66
C THR A 20 -15.78 -2.16 -4.55
N ARG A 21 -16.01 -1.60 -3.37
CA ARG A 21 -15.69 -0.21 -3.03
C ARG A 21 -14.67 -0.17 -1.90
N PRO A 22 -13.94 0.95 -1.71
CA PRO A 22 -12.98 1.09 -0.62
C PRO A 22 -13.55 0.77 0.76
N ASP A 23 -14.81 1.11 1.02
CA ASP A 23 -15.51 0.86 2.27
C ASP A 23 -15.84 -0.62 2.56
N ASN A 24 -15.61 -1.52 1.61
CA ASN A 24 -15.69 -2.97 1.84
C ASN A 24 -14.44 -3.54 2.54
N TYR A 25 -13.41 -2.74 2.72
CA TYR A 25 -12.15 -3.16 3.33
C TYR A 25 -11.87 -2.38 4.61
N ASP A 26 -11.40 -3.07 5.64
CA ASP A 26 -11.00 -2.42 6.90
C ASP A 26 -9.71 -1.62 6.70
N LEU A 27 -8.84 -2.09 5.80
CA LEU A 27 -7.59 -1.42 5.48
C LEU A 27 -7.16 -1.71 4.04
N ILE A 28 -6.78 -0.66 3.32
CA ILE A 28 -5.97 -0.71 2.11
C ILE A 28 -4.56 -0.27 2.51
N LEU A 29 -3.60 -1.17 2.45
CA LEU A 29 -2.24 -0.93 2.93
C LEU A 29 -1.27 -0.87 1.77
N THR A 30 -0.57 0.26 1.61
CA THR A 30 0.50 0.40 0.62
C THR A 30 1.89 0.17 1.23
N GLY A 31 2.81 -0.31 0.42
CA GLY A 31 4.21 -0.54 0.80
C GLY A 31 5.08 0.68 0.51
N ASP A 32 5.51 1.36 1.58
CA ASP A 32 6.61 2.32 1.59
C ASP A 32 6.50 3.49 0.58
N LEU A 33 5.30 3.98 0.31
CA LEU A 33 5.09 5.20 -0.48
C LEU A 33 5.54 6.45 0.29
N GLY A 34 5.41 6.42 1.61
CA GLY A 34 5.72 7.53 2.49
C GLY A 34 4.77 8.72 2.33
N LYS A 35 5.08 9.81 2.99
CA LYS A 35 4.21 11.00 3.04
C LYS A 35 3.90 11.59 1.67
N VAL A 36 4.93 11.75 0.85
CA VAL A 36 4.80 12.34 -0.49
C VAL A 36 4.09 11.39 -1.46
N GLY A 37 4.47 10.11 -1.45
CA GLY A 37 3.86 9.10 -2.31
C GLY A 37 2.39 8.85 -1.98
N THR A 38 2.03 8.85 -0.70
CA THR A 38 0.65 8.73 -0.23
C THR A 38 -0.21 9.92 -0.67
N ALA A 39 0.28 11.14 -0.53
CA ALA A 39 -0.44 12.33 -1.01
C ALA A 39 -0.71 12.28 -2.52
N LEU A 40 0.31 11.87 -3.28
CA LEU A 40 0.18 11.70 -4.73
C LEU A 40 -0.77 10.55 -5.10
N LEU A 41 -0.78 9.45 -4.32
CA LEU A 41 -1.71 8.33 -4.52
C LEU A 41 -3.16 8.80 -4.45
N TYR A 42 -3.51 9.57 -3.43
CA TYR A 42 -4.87 10.12 -3.31
C TYR A 42 -5.24 11.01 -4.48
N GLU A 43 -4.31 11.88 -4.92
CA GLU A 43 -4.55 12.77 -6.05
C GLU A 43 -4.76 12.00 -7.36
N VAL A 44 -3.97 10.97 -7.64
CA VAL A 44 -4.10 10.15 -8.83
C VAL A 44 -5.41 9.35 -8.81
N LEU A 45 -5.73 8.68 -7.70
CA LEU A 45 -6.97 7.92 -7.56
C LEU A 45 -8.21 8.79 -7.72
N GLU A 46 -8.22 9.98 -7.14
CA GLU A 46 -9.34 10.91 -7.25
C GLU A 46 -9.50 11.46 -8.66
N LYS A 47 -8.40 11.88 -9.33
CA LYS A 47 -8.45 12.51 -10.65
C LYS A 47 -8.67 11.54 -11.79
N GLU A 48 -8.06 10.37 -11.74
CA GLU A 48 -8.06 9.43 -12.87
C GLU A 48 -9.12 8.35 -12.74
N TYR A 49 -9.53 7.99 -11.50
CA TYR A 49 -10.41 6.86 -11.25
C TYR A 49 -11.68 7.22 -10.46
N ASP A 50 -11.79 8.46 -9.96
CA ASP A 50 -12.90 8.89 -9.09
C ASP A 50 -13.04 8.02 -7.82
N ILE A 51 -11.89 7.64 -7.24
CA ILE A 51 -11.79 6.77 -6.06
C ILE A 51 -11.16 7.54 -4.91
N ASP A 52 -11.81 7.54 -3.74
CA ASP A 52 -11.26 8.03 -2.47
C ASP A 52 -11.07 6.88 -1.49
N ILE A 53 -9.81 6.67 -1.06
CA ILE A 53 -9.43 5.63 -0.11
C ILE A 53 -8.98 6.18 1.25
N ARG A 54 -9.00 7.51 1.47
CA ARG A 54 -8.43 8.16 2.67
C ARG A 54 -8.96 7.61 3.98
N ALA A 55 -10.23 7.17 4.00
CA ALA A 55 -10.88 6.66 5.19
C ALA A 55 -10.37 5.28 5.64
N CYS A 56 -9.87 4.47 4.70
CA CYS A 56 -9.44 3.08 4.95
C CYS A 56 -7.99 2.80 4.52
N HIS A 57 -7.21 3.84 4.20
CA HIS A 57 -5.84 3.68 3.71
C HIS A 57 -4.80 3.99 4.79
N ASN A 58 -3.71 3.22 4.78
CA ASN A 58 -2.47 3.55 5.46
C ASN A 58 -1.27 3.06 4.63
N ASP A 59 -0.08 3.55 4.98
CA ASP A 59 1.16 3.21 4.31
C ASP A 59 2.19 2.68 5.32
N THR A 60 2.85 1.57 4.99
CA THR A 60 3.80 0.92 5.90
C THR A 60 4.98 1.83 6.26
N GLY A 61 5.42 2.69 5.33
CA GLY A 61 6.46 3.68 5.58
C GLY A 61 6.04 4.77 6.56
N LEU A 62 4.74 5.10 6.62
CA LEU A 62 4.19 6.03 7.60
C LEU A 62 3.95 5.37 8.97
N MET A 63 3.68 4.06 8.99
CA MET A 63 3.42 3.32 10.23
C MET A 63 4.68 2.93 11.01
N MET A 64 5.86 2.99 10.37
CA MET A 64 7.11 2.55 10.96
C MET A 64 7.66 3.51 12.02
N TYR A 65 7.32 4.80 11.93
CA TYR A 65 7.86 5.86 12.77
C TYR A 65 6.79 6.83 13.25
N TYR A 66 7.06 7.51 14.36
CA TYR A 66 6.30 8.69 14.79
C TYR A 66 6.79 9.91 13.99
N ILE A 67 6.21 10.11 12.80
CA ILE A 67 6.71 11.05 11.78
C ILE A 67 6.78 12.49 12.29
N ASP A 68 5.86 12.89 13.18
CA ASP A 68 5.80 14.24 13.73
C ASP A 68 6.82 14.47 14.88
N GLU A 69 7.35 13.37 15.46
CA GLU A 69 8.26 13.42 16.61
C GLU A 69 9.70 13.05 16.22
N GLN A 70 9.87 12.32 15.13
CA GLN A 70 11.16 11.80 14.66
C GLN A 70 11.54 12.45 13.34
N ASP A 71 12.81 12.85 13.21
CA ASP A 71 13.34 13.42 11.96
C ASP A 71 13.59 12.30 10.92
N VAL A 72 12.49 11.79 10.35
CA VAL A 72 12.49 10.72 9.34
C VAL A 72 11.98 11.18 7.98
N HIS A 73 11.90 12.51 7.78
CA HIS A 73 11.46 13.15 6.54
C HIS A 73 10.11 12.60 6.02
N ALA A 74 10.14 11.76 4.99
CA ALA A 74 8.93 11.24 4.33
C ALA A 74 8.42 9.91 4.91
N GLY A 75 9.13 9.30 5.87
CA GLY A 75 8.79 8.03 6.48
C GLY A 75 9.81 6.93 6.23
N GLY A 76 9.48 5.71 6.66
CA GLY A 76 10.32 4.54 6.48
C GLY A 76 10.25 3.98 5.06
N SER A 77 11.36 3.37 4.65
CA SER A 77 11.47 2.63 3.40
C SER A 77 12.60 1.61 3.51
N GLY A 78 12.56 0.59 2.68
CA GLY A 78 13.61 -0.43 2.62
C GLY A 78 13.05 -1.82 2.37
N CYS A 79 13.91 -2.76 2.09
CA CYS A 79 13.52 -4.12 1.67
C CYS A 79 12.72 -4.92 2.72
N ALA A 80 12.71 -4.51 3.97
CA ALA A 80 12.00 -5.17 5.05
C ALA A 80 10.89 -4.34 5.70
N CYS A 81 10.76 -3.06 5.37
CA CYS A 81 9.82 -2.15 6.04
C CYS A 81 8.36 -2.64 5.93
N CYS A 82 7.87 -2.85 4.71
CA CYS A 82 6.52 -3.35 4.47
C CYS A 82 6.29 -4.72 5.15
N GLY A 83 7.24 -5.65 5.01
CA GLY A 83 7.16 -6.97 5.64
C GLY A 83 7.16 -6.92 7.16
N ALA A 84 7.97 -6.04 7.76
CA ALA A 84 8.00 -5.86 9.21
C ALA A 84 6.66 -5.37 9.76
N VAL A 85 6.06 -4.35 9.15
CA VAL A 85 4.74 -3.83 9.55
C VAL A 85 3.65 -4.88 9.34
N LEU A 86 3.66 -5.56 8.19
CA LEU A 86 2.69 -6.61 7.89
C LEU A 86 2.72 -7.72 8.93
N CYS A 87 3.93 -8.28 9.23
CA CYS A 87 4.08 -9.40 10.14
C CYS A 87 3.90 -9.02 11.61
N SER A 88 4.34 -7.83 12.02
CA SER A 88 4.30 -7.43 13.45
C SER A 88 2.94 -6.88 13.88
N LYS A 89 2.22 -6.19 13.00
CA LYS A 89 0.97 -5.50 13.33
C LYS A 89 -0.22 -6.11 12.61
N ILE A 90 -0.22 -6.06 11.27
CA ILE A 90 -1.41 -6.37 10.47
C ILE A 90 -1.87 -7.81 10.63
N LEU A 91 -0.94 -8.79 10.57
CA LEU A 91 -1.29 -10.19 10.75
C LEU A 91 -1.79 -10.49 12.18
N ASN A 92 -1.30 -9.79 13.19
CA ASN A 92 -1.81 -9.92 14.55
C ASN A 92 -3.24 -9.37 14.66
N GLU A 93 -3.51 -8.19 14.08
CA GLU A 93 -4.84 -7.57 14.07
C GLU A 93 -5.86 -8.38 13.23
N LEU A 94 -5.41 -9.08 12.18
CA LEU A 94 -6.23 -10.04 11.43
C LEU A 94 -6.52 -11.30 12.27
N ASN A 95 -5.53 -11.78 13.03
CA ASN A 95 -5.68 -12.99 13.83
C ASN A 95 -6.56 -12.78 15.07
N ASP A 96 -6.53 -11.61 15.68
CA ASP A 96 -7.37 -11.27 16.84
C ASP A 96 -8.77 -10.75 16.46
N GLY A 97 -9.01 -10.53 15.15
CA GLY A 97 -10.30 -10.11 14.60
C GLY A 97 -10.52 -8.59 14.65
N THR A 98 -9.50 -7.80 14.97
CA THR A 98 -9.54 -6.33 14.89
C THR A 98 -9.70 -5.87 13.44
N LEU A 99 -8.98 -6.51 12.53
CA LEU A 99 -9.13 -6.38 11.07
C LEU A 99 -9.70 -7.68 10.50
N LYS A 100 -10.53 -7.58 9.46
CA LYS A 100 -11.12 -8.73 8.77
C LYS A 100 -10.65 -8.85 7.33
N ASN A 101 -10.66 -7.75 6.60
CA ASN A 101 -10.29 -7.71 5.18
C ASN A 101 -9.26 -6.59 4.96
N VAL A 102 -8.05 -6.97 4.61
CA VAL A 102 -6.94 -6.06 4.33
C VAL A 102 -6.46 -6.28 2.91
N PHE A 103 -6.52 -5.25 2.09
CA PHE A 103 -5.93 -5.26 0.77
C PHE A 103 -4.52 -4.66 0.84
N VAL A 104 -3.52 -5.48 0.61
CA VAL A 104 -2.09 -5.08 0.67
C VAL A 104 -1.55 -4.88 -0.73
N VAL A 105 -0.99 -3.70 -0.98
CA VAL A 105 -0.39 -3.32 -2.27
C VAL A 105 1.11 -3.10 -2.06
N ALA A 106 1.88 -4.12 -2.36
CA ALA A 106 3.33 -4.07 -2.27
C ALA A 106 3.91 -3.37 -3.51
N THR A 107 4.73 -2.35 -3.30
CA THR A 107 5.38 -1.60 -4.38
C THR A 107 6.80 -2.10 -4.61
N GLY A 108 7.24 -2.06 -5.86
CA GLY A 108 8.59 -2.47 -6.24
C GLY A 108 9.07 -1.78 -7.51
N ALA A 109 10.39 -1.72 -7.67
CA ALA A 109 11.04 -1.28 -8.91
C ALA A 109 12.19 -2.20 -9.26
N LEU A 110 12.33 -2.47 -10.54
CA LEU A 110 13.51 -3.17 -11.04
C LEU A 110 14.67 -2.16 -11.18
N LEU A 111 15.53 -2.13 -10.17
CA LEU A 111 16.75 -1.32 -10.20
C LEU A 111 17.80 -2.02 -11.06
N SER A 112 17.73 -1.80 -12.38
CA SER A 112 18.77 -2.24 -13.32
C SER A 112 19.78 -1.11 -13.52
N THR A 113 21.07 -1.41 -13.39
CA THR A 113 22.14 -0.44 -13.70
C THR A 113 22.21 -0.13 -15.18
N ILE A 114 21.73 -1.02 -16.03
CA ILE A 114 21.79 -0.91 -17.49
C ILE A 114 20.74 0.07 -18.04
N SER A 115 19.49 0.02 -17.50
CA SER A 115 18.38 0.81 -18.01
C SER A 115 18.64 2.33 -17.99
N PRO A 116 19.15 2.93 -16.90
CA PRO A 116 19.50 4.36 -16.90
C PRO A 116 20.58 4.73 -17.91
N TYR A 117 21.59 3.85 -18.10
CA TYR A 117 22.64 4.09 -19.10
C TYR A 117 22.13 4.07 -20.53
N GLN A 118 21.00 3.38 -20.77
CA GLN A 118 20.34 3.34 -22.07
C GLN A 118 19.26 4.41 -22.23
N GLY A 119 19.11 5.31 -21.25
CA GLY A 119 18.06 6.33 -21.25
C GLY A 119 16.64 5.79 -21.09
N LEU A 120 16.51 4.55 -20.61
CA LEU A 120 15.22 3.92 -20.35
C LEU A 120 14.69 4.30 -18.96
N SER A 121 13.38 4.34 -18.83
CA SER A 121 12.73 4.47 -17.51
C SER A 121 12.90 3.19 -16.69
N ILE A 122 12.94 3.33 -15.37
CA ILE A 122 12.95 2.17 -14.45
C ILE A 122 11.49 1.69 -14.30
N PRO A 123 11.18 0.42 -14.66
CA PRO A 123 9.85 -0.12 -14.47
C PRO A 123 9.47 -0.14 -13.00
N SER A 124 8.28 0.31 -12.68
CA SER A 124 7.68 0.15 -11.35
C SER A 124 6.47 -0.77 -11.44
N ILE A 125 6.28 -1.55 -10.40
CA ILE A 125 5.17 -2.49 -10.29
C ILE A 125 4.58 -2.43 -8.88
N ALA A 126 3.30 -2.70 -8.77
CA ALA A 126 2.64 -2.91 -7.48
C ALA A 126 1.79 -4.16 -7.57
N HIS A 127 2.07 -5.12 -6.69
CA HIS A 127 1.27 -6.34 -6.58
C HIS A 127 0.30 -6.22 -5.41
N GLY A 128 -1.00 -6.49 -5.68
CA GLY A 128 -2.04 -6.49 -4.67
C GLY A 128 -2.38 -7.91 -4.21
N ILE A 129 -2.57 -8.08 -2.90
CA ILE A 129 -3.13 -9.28 -2.30
C ILE A 129 -4.23 -8.91 -1.30
N LEU A 130 -5.33 -9.65 -1.31
CA LEU A 130 -6.35 -9.56 -0.29
C LEU A 130 -6.08 -10.62 0.79
N ILE A 131 -5.99 -10.16 2.03
CA ILE A 131 -5.83 -11.03 3.20
C ILE A 131 -7.09 -10.89 4.04
N SER A 132 -7.80 -12.00 4.20
CA SER A 132 -8.98 -12.04 5.07
C SER A 132 -8.64 -12.79 6.34
N GLY A 133 -8.85 -12.13 7.50
CA GLY A 133 -8.74 -12.72 8.82
C GLY A 133 -10.13 -13.12 9.31
N GLY A 134 -10.15 -14.06 10.26
CA GLY A 134 -11.35 -14.48 10.94
C GLY A 134 -11.61 -15.97 10.77
N ARG A 135 -11.30 -16.74 11.81
CA ARG A 135 -12.08 -17.96 12.06
C ARG A 135 -13.42 -17.47 12.57
N ASP A 136 -14.50 -17.80 11.86
CA ASP A 136 -15.81 -17.82 12.50
C ASP A 136 -15.65 -18.67 13.78
N LYS A 137 -15.89 -18.08 14.94
CA LYS A 137 -15.82 -18.78 16.23
C LYS A 137 -17.02 -19.70 16.45
N ASP A 138 -17.69 -20.12 15.37
CA ASP A 138 -18.84 -21.00 15.36
C ASP A 138 -18.56 -22.26 14.52
N GLU A 139 -17.55 -23.03 14.94
CA GLU A 139 -17.47 -24.49 14.72
C GLU A 139 -16.74 -25.14 15.89
#